data_1564a81a56648d23fa9ec01dd2c08287
#
_entry.id   1564a81a56648d23fa9ec01dd2c08287
#
_cell.length_a   1.000
_cell.length_b   1.000
_cell.length_c   1.000
_cell.angle_alpha   90.00
_cell.angle_beta   90.00
_cell.angle_gamma   90.00
#
_symmetry.space_group_name_H-M   'P 1'
#
loop_
_entity.id
_entity.type
_entity.pdbx_description
1 polymer ?
#
loop_
_entity_poly.entity_id
_entity_poly.type
_entity_poly.pdbx_seq_one_letter_code
_entity_poly.pdbx_strand_id
1 'polypeptide(L)'
;MVVMLVLVPLSGCFGIGGEGGIFGDEPEKEPLRLNHIQMEGTHNSYHVEPIFSPTREYMYTHEPLDVQAAQLGVRQFEIDVWWDVRDGLRVYHNQYDSGTTCATFQICLETLLAWSQANDQHHPMMIWIEPKDWPEQAADITTTVELSGLLQEIESEIAEFWPRNLTITPDDVRGEWPTLNEAVLTDGWPLLEESRGKVIFVLLARGDMRDLYLEDYPGLNGALMFTLSDLGSGEAAIFSLTDPIGDGEQIAQLVTDGYIVRTRADSGGEEPDNNDTVRFEAALAAGAHTISTDYPGPVEGMDYWIAVPNGTPSPVSYTHLTLPTILLV
;
A
#
# COMPACT_ATOMS: atom_id res chain seq x y z
N MET A 1 -62.23 -7.81 -52.55
CA MET A 1 -61.86 -6.64 -53.36
C MET A 1 -60.35 -6.51 -53.27
N VAL A 2 -59.67 -6.93 -54.28
CA VAL A 2 -58.19 -7.00 -54.37
C VAL A 2 -57.74 -5.69 -54.99
N VAL A 3 -56.83 -4.99 -54.36
CA VAL A 3 -56.16 -3.87 -55.01
C VAL A 3 -54.66 -4.22 -55.12
N MET A 4 -54.29 -4.35 -56.35
CA MET A 4 -53.01 -4.67 -56.92
C MET A 4 -52.21 -3.35 -57.03
N LEU A 5 -51.05 -3.23 -56.38
CA LEU A 5 -50.17 -2.07 -56.54
C LEU A 5 -48.94 -2.46 -57.37
N VAL A 6 -48.79 -1.73 -58.45
CA VAL A 6 -47.77 -1.87 -59.47
C VAL A 6 -46.41 -1.27 -59.00
N LEU A 7 -45.37 -2.04 -59.21
CA LEU A 7 -43.97 -1.58 -59.06
C LEU A 7 -43.50 -0.89 -60.35
N VAL A 8 -42.95 0.27 -60.25
CA VAL A 8 -42.17 0.93 -61.30
C VAL A 8 -40.73 1.08 -60.82
N PRO A 9 -39.71 0.63 -61.55
CA PRO A 9 -38.33 0.85 -61.23
C PRO A 9 -37.84 2.18 -61.79
N LEU A 10 -37.26 3.03 -61.01
CA LEU A 10 -36.47 4.19 -61.44
C LEU A 10 -35.00 3.94 -61.11
N SER A 11 -34.25 3.66 -62.18
CA SER A 11 -32.79 3.70 -62.20
C SER A 11 -32.32 5.15 -62.17
N GLY A 12 -31.49 5.50 -61.23
CA GLY A 12 -30.78 6.79 -61.16
C GLY A 12 -29.43 6.59 -60.51
N CYS A 13 -28.39 6.48 -61.34
CA CYS A 13 -27.01 6.63 -60.93
C CYS A 13 -26.74 8.09 -60.56
N PHE A 14 -26.27 8.34 -59.37
CA PHE A 14 -25.44 9.56 -59.12
C PHE A 14 -24.50 9.36 -57.92
N GLY A 15 -23.23 9.53 -58.19
CA GLY A 15 -22.35 10.38 -57.40
C GLY A 15 -21.74 9.85 -56.14
N ILE A 16 -20.50 9.46 -56.25
CA ILE A 16 -19.49 9.25 -55.22
C ILE A 16 -19.45 10.50 -54.34
N GLY A 17 -19.86 10.38 -53.09
CA GLY A 17 -19.58 11.29 -52.00
C GLY A 17 -19.04 10.47 -50.85
N GLY A 18 -17.72 10.52 -50.59
CA GLY A 18 -17.10 9.87 -49.45
C GLY A 18 -17.59 10.57 -48.17
N GLU A 19 -18.46 9.92 -47.44
CA GLU A 19 -18.65 10.23 -46.03
C GLU A 19 -17.45 9.66 -45.26
N GLY A 20 -16.45 10.54 -45.02
CA GLY A 20 -15.45 10.35 -43.99
C GLY A 20 -16.16 10.22 -42.66
N GLY A 21 -16.32 8.99 -42.18
CA GLY A 21 -16.71 8.77 -40.80
C GLY A 21 -15.72 9.50 -39.90
N ILE A 22 -16.21 10.49 -39.19
CA ILE A 22 -15.52 11.10 -38.08
C ILE A 22 -15.56 10.04 -36.98
N PHE A 23 -14.60 9.10 -37.02
CA PHE A 23 -14.23 8.38 -35.79
C PHE A 23 -13.55 9.46 -34.96
N GLY A 24 -14.30 10.07 -34.06
CA GLY A 24 -13.70 10.86 -33.00
C GLY A 24 -12.78 9.91 -32.26
N ASP A 25 -11.48 10.21 -32.28
CA ASP A 25 -10.52 9.56 -31.42
C ASP A 25 -11.08 9.66 -29.99
N GLU A 26 -11.37 8.52 -29.36
CA GLU A 26 -11.65 8.53 -27.92
C GLU A 26 -10.44 9.21 -27.27
N PRO A 27 -10.66 10.13 -26.33
CA PRO A 27 -9.56 10.79 -25.65
C PRO A 27 -8.62 9.71 -25.07
N GLU A 28 -7.36 9.77 -25.43
CA GLU A 28 -6.34 8.87 -24.93
C GLU A 28 -6.38 8.96 -23.39
N LYS A 29 -6.64 7.82 -22.72
CA LYS A 29 -6.73 7.80 -21.26
C LYS A 29 -5.36 8.13 -20.69
N GLU A 30 -5.32 9.08 -19.78
CA GLU A 30 -4.11 9.40 -19.02
C GLU A 30 -3.55 8.13 -18.38
N PRO A 31 -2.23 7.90 -18.47
CA PRO A 31 -1.64 6.71 -17.89
C PRO A 31 -1.77 6.73 -16.35
N LEU A 32 -2.03 5.56 -15.78
CA LEU A 32 -2.19 5.43 -14.33
C LEU A 32 -0.86 5.66 -13.62
N ARG A 33 -0.95 6.31 -12.45
CA ARG A 33 0.16 6.52 -11.51
C ARG A 33 -0.04 5.69 -10.25
N LEU A 34 1.00 5.60 -9.40
CA LEU A 34 0.96 4.85 -8.13
C LEU A 34 -0.23 5.25 -7.24
N ASN A 35 -0.53 6.53 -7.18
CA ASN A 35 -1.65 7.07 -6.39
C ASN A 35 -3.01 7.01 -7.12
N HIS A 36 -3.15 6.20 -8.16
CA HIS A 36 -4.42 5.98 -8.86
C HIS A 36 -5.02 4.61 -8.59
N ILE A 37 -4.49 3.86 -7.62
CA ILE A 37 -4.95 2.51 -7.29
C ILE A 37 -5.19 2.35 -5.80
N GLN A 38 -6.11 1.45 -5.46
CA GLN A 38 -6.34 0.97 -4.10
C GLN A 38 -5.81 -0.46 -4.01
N MET A 39 -5.11 -0.75 -2.91
CA MET A 39 -4.44 -2.04 -2.69
C MET A 39 -4.84 -2.61 -1.34
N GLU A 40 -4.98 -3.91 -1.29
CA GLU A 40 -5.12 -4.64 -0.04
C GLU A 40 -3.80 -4.68 0.70
N GLY A 41 -3.87 -4.50 2.02
CA GLY A 41 -2.74 -4.57 2.92
C GLY A 41 -3.04 -5.44 4.13
N THR A 42 -1.99 -5.82 4.84
CA THR A 42 -2.11 -6.47 6.15
C THR A 42 -1.47 -5.60 7.23
N HIS A 43 -2.06 -5.62 8.41
CA HIS A 43 -1.52 -5.04 9.63
C HIS A 43 -0.74 -6.14 10.36
N ASN A 44 0.42 -5.81 10.93
CA ASN A 44 1.31 -6.80 11.54
C ASN A 44 1.47 -8.05 10.66
N SER A 45 1.90 -7.87 9.42
CA SER A 45 1.81 -8.88 8.35
C SER A 45 2.53 -10.20 8.65
N TYR A 46 3.42 -10.20 9.62
CA TYR A 46 4.21 -11.35 10.11
C TYR A 46 3.49 -12.14 11.21
N HIS A 47 2.37 -11.61 11.76
CA HIS A 47 1.78 -12.05 13.02
C HIS A 47 1.26 -13.49 13.01
N VAL A 48 1.53 -14.20 14.11
CA VAL A 48 0.98 -15.53 14.43
C VAL A 48 0.37 -15.48 15.81
N GLU A 49 -0.90 -15.85 15.93
CA GLU A 49 -1.64 -15.86 17.18
C GLU A 49 -0.89 -16.56 18.31
N PRO A 50 -0.70 -15.93 19.48
CA PRO A 50 -0.09 -16.55 20.63
C PRO A 50 -1.00 -17.65 21.21
N ILE A 51 -0.38 -18.71 21.77
CA ILE A 51 -1.14 -19.85 22.39
C ILE A 51 -2.15 -19.37 23.43
N PHE A 52 -1.86 -18.26 24.11
CA PHE A 52 -2.73 -17.59 25.06
C PHE A 52 -2.84 -16.13 24.68
N SER A 53 -3.84 -15.77 23.89
CA SER A 53 -4.14 -14.40 23.55
C SER A 53 -4.72 -13.64 24.75
N PRO A 54 -4.07 -12.59 25.25
CA PRO A 54 -4.56 -11.80 26.36
C PRO A 54 -5.75 -10.90 25.98
N THR A 55 -5.86 -10.55 24.69
CA THR A 55 -6.88 -9.67 24.14
C THR A 55 -7.40 -10.20 22.80
N ARG A 56 -8.59 -9.76 22.40
CA ARG A 56 -9.20 -10.15 21.12
C ARG A 56 -8.38 -9.70 19.91
N GLU A 57 -7.73 -8.58 20.02
CA GLU A 57 -6.90 -7.98 18.95
C GLU A 57 -5.70 -8.82 18.53
N TYR A 58 -5.28 -9.83 19.32
CA TYR A 58 -4.18 -10.75 18.96
C TYR A 58 -4.70 -12.11 18.44
N MET A 59 -6.01 -12.28 18.31
CA MET A 59 -6.61 -13.56 17.92
C MET A 59 -6.74 -13.71 16.41
N TYR A 60 -5.61 -13.58 15.70
CA TYR A 60 -5.52 -13.83 14.26
C TYR A 60 -4.14 -14.39 13.90
N THR A 61 -4.03 -15.00 12.75
CA THR A 61 -2.77 -15.50 12.21
C THR A 61 -2.71 -15.18 10.72
N HIS A 62 -1.62 -14.56 10.30
CA HIS A 62 -1.35 -14.38 8.89
C HIS A 62 -0.61 -15.56 8.27
N GLU A 63 -0.89 -15.82 7.01
CA GLU A 63 -0.04 -16.67 6.17
C GLU A 63 1.37 -16.05 6.04
N PRO A 64 2.40 -16.82 5.68
CA PRO A 64 3.71 -16.28 5.33
C PRO A 64 3.61 -15.15 4.28
N LEU A 65 4.52 -14.18 4.32
CA LEU A 65 4.45 -12.96 3.51
C LEU A 65 4.35 -13.22 1.99
N ASP A 66 5.08 -14.20 1.49
CA ASP A 66 5.02 -14.62 0.09
C ASP A 66 3.69 -15.29 -0.28
N VAL A 67 3.07 -16.01 0.65
CA VAL A 67 1.74 -16.60 0.49
C VAL A 67 0.66 -15.51 0.46
N GLN A 68 0.76 -14.51 1.34
CA GLN A 68 -0.13 -13.33 1.30
C GLN A 68 -0.01 -12.61 -0.04
N ALA A 69 1.21 -12.37 -0.51
CA ALA A 69 1.45 -11.73 -1.81
C ALA A 69 0.90 -12.53 -2.99
N ALA A 70 1.07 -13.88 -2.97
CA ALA A 70 0.73 -14.76 -4.08
C ALA A 70 -0.73 -15.19 -4.11
N GLN A 71 -1.33 -15.50 -2.96
CA GLN A 71 -2.64 -16.15 -2.88
C GLN A 71 -3.75 -15.19 -2.44
N LEU A 72 -3.40 -14.18 -1.60
CA LEU A 72 -4.36 -13.22 -1.09
C LEU A 72 -4.27 -11.87 -1.81
N GLY A 73 -3.27 -11.68 -2.66
CA GLY A 73 -3.09 -10.47 -3.46
C GLY A 73 -2.62 -9.26 -2.67
N VAL A 74 -2.15 -9.44 -1.45
CA VAL A 74 -1.64 -8.37 -0.59
C VAL A 74 -0.46 -7.64 -1.23
N ARG A 75 -0.48 -6.30 -1.20
CA ARG A 75 0.56 -5.43 -1.73
C ARG A 75 1.05 -4.38 -0.72
N GLN A 76 0.45 -4.31 0.46
CA GLN A 76 0.97 -3.53 1.58
C GLN A 76 1.21 -4.45 2.77
N PHE A 77 2.44 -4.39 3.31
CA PHE A 77 2.89 -5.18 4.45
C PHE A 77 3.34 -4.25 5.56
N GLU A 78 3.07 -4.61 6.81
CA GLU A 78 3.55 -3.91 7.99
C GLU A 78 4.41 -4.84 8.82
N ILE A 79 5.63 -4.37 9.16
CA ILE A 79 6.65 -5.15 9.85
C ILE A 79 7.15 -4.36 11.06
N ASP A 80 6.89 -4.88 12.26
CA ASP A 80 7.42 -4.34 13.51
C ASP A 80 8.83 -4.84 13.74
N VAL A 81 9.74 -3.93 14.03
CA VAL A 81 11.17 -4.23 14.13
C VAL A 81 11.70 -3.84 15.49
N TRP A 82 12.29 -4.81 16.18
CA TRP A 82 12.97 -4.64 17.46
C TRP A 82 14.48 -4.81 17.30
N TRP A 83 15.24 -4.00 18.01
CA TRP A 83 16.67 -4.20 18.11
C TRP A 83 16.99 -5.26 19.17
N ASP A 84 17.67 -6.32 18.78
CA ASP A 84 18.27 -7.29 19.67
C ASP A 84 19.80 -7.24 19.51
N VAL A 85 20.52 -6.92 20.56
CA VAL A 85 22.00 -6.78 20.53
C VAL A 85 22.74 -8.07 20.17
N ARG A 86 22.08 -9.23 20.21
CA ARG A 86 22.67 -10.54 19.88
C ARG A 86 22.27 -11.01 18.50
N ASP A 87 21.01 -10.78 18.14
CA ASP A 87 20.36 -11.39 16.98
C ASP A 87 19.97 -10.36 15.90
N GLY A 88 20.35 -9.07 16.04
CA GLY A 88 20.06 -8.01 15.10
C GLY A 88 18.59 -7.55 15.13
N LEU A 89 18.03 -7.24 13.99
CA LEU A 89 16.65 -6.77 13.88
C LEU A 89 15.65 -7.93 13.95
N ARG A 90 14.90 -8.02 15.04
CA ARG A 90 13.88 -9.05 15.32
C ARG A 90 12.50 -8.55 14.94
N VAL A 91 11.64 -9.47 14.47
CA VAL A 91 10.27 -9.15 14.04
C VAL A 91 9.26 -9.87 14.92
N TYR A 92 8.53 -9.12 15.71
CA TYR A 92 7.38 -9.56 16.52
C TYR A 92 6.64 -8.32 17.05
N HIS A 93 5.37 -8.47 17.47
CA HIS A 93 4.57 -7.35 17.95
C HIS A 93 5.03 -6.85 19.34
N ASN A 94 5.01 -7.72 20.35
CA ASN A 94 5.48 -7.41 21.71
C ASN A 94 5.81 -8.70 22.49
N GLN A 95 6.32 -8.56 23.73
CA GLN A 95 6.74 -9.71 24.55
C GLN A 95 5.63 -10.72 24.88
N TYR A 96 4.36 -10.32 24.83
CA TYR A 96 3.20 -11.19 25.08
C TYR A 96 2.60 -11.74 23.80
N ASP A 97 2.99 -11.17 22.69
CA ASP A 97 2.52 -11.43 21.36
C ASP A 97 3.74 -11.49 20.40
N SER A 98 4.49 -12.58 20.54
CA SER A 98 5.79 -12.75 19.87
C SER A 98 5.75 -13.75 18.72
N GLY A 99 4.56 -14.24 18.35
CA GLY A 99 4.38 -15.13 17.21
C GLY A 99 4.69 -14.42 15.89
N THR A 100 5.50 -15.06 15.04
CA THR A 100 5.91 -14.46 13.77
C THR A 100 6.17 -15.51 12.69
N THR A 101 5.84 -15.17 11.45
CA THR A 101 6.16 -15.99 10.27
C THR A 101 7.57 -15.72 9.73
N CYS A 102 8.20 -14.60 10.11
CA CYS A 102 9.58 -14.26 9.75
C CYS A 102 10.31 -13.62 10.94
N ALA A 103 11.16 -14.37 11.62
CA ALA A 103 11.72 -14.05 12.93
C ALA A 103 12.73 -12.87 12.94
N THR A 104 13.27 -12.48 11.79
CA THR A 104 14.19 -11.33 11.63
C THR A 104 13.75 -10.48 10.45
N PHE A 105 14.13 -9.21 10.46
CA PHE A 105 13.80 -8.29 9.37
C PHE A 105 14.42 -8.77 8.04
N GLN A 106 15.66 -9.25 8.06
CA GLN A 106 16.30 -9.90 6.92
C GLN A 106 15.42 -11.00 6.30
N ILE A 107 14.92 -11.95 7.12
CA ILE A 107 14.09 -13.06 6.62
C ILE A 107 12.81 -12.54 5.97
N CYS A 108 12.18 -11.52 6.55
CA CYS A 108 11.00 -10.90 5.97
C CYS A 108 11.31 -10.28 4.61
N LEU A 109 12.41 -9.51 4.50
CA LEU A 109 12.86 -8.90 3.24
C LEU A 109 13.20 -9.96 2.18
N GLU A 110 14.00 -10.99 2.53
CA GLU A 110 14.37 -12.05 1.61
C GLU A 110 13.15 -12.85 1.10
N THR A 111 12.15 -13.08 1.97
CA THR A 111 10.91 -13.78 1.61
C THR A 111 10.13 -12.99 0.56
N LEU A 112 9.90 -11.69 0.80
CA LEU A 112 9.20 -10.81 -0.14
C LEU A 112 10.00 -10.57 -1.42
N LEU A 113 11.32 -10.41 -1.32
CA LEU A 113 12.18 -10.22 -2.49
C LEU A 113 12.19 -11.45 -3.40
N ALA A 114 12.29 -12.65 -2.84
CA ALA A 114 12.25 -13.89 -3.62
C ALA A 114 10.94 -14.02 -4.39
N TRP A 115 9.81 -13.70 -3.75
CA TRP A 115 8.51 -13.67 -4.42
C TRP A 115 8.47 -12.59 -5.50
N SER A 116 8.91 -11.37 -5.20
CA SER A 116 8.92 -10.23 -6.13
C SER A 116 9.73 -10.55 -7.40
N GLN A 117 10.93 -11.11 -7.25
CA GLN A 117 11.79 -11.49 -8.38
C GLN A 117 11.20 -12.61 -9.24
N ALA A 118 10.44 -13.52 -8.64
CA ALA A 118 9.73 -14.57 -9.37
C ALA A 118 8.46 -14.07 -10.09
N ASN A 119 8.00 -12.86 -9.75
CA ASN A 119 6.77 -12.23 -10.24
C ASN A 119 7.02 -10.78 -10.66
N ASP A 120 8.03 -10.52 -11.47
CA ASP A 120 8.59 -9.19 -11.78
C ASP A 120 7.62 -8.17 -12.37
N GLN A 121 6.41 -8.59 -12.77
CA GLN A 121 5.33 -7.71 -13.25
C GLN A 121 4.26 -7.43 -12.19
N HIS A 122 4.50 -7.77 -10.93
CA HIS A 122 3.53 -7.47 -9.86
C HIS A 122 3.31 -5.95 -9.71
N HIS A 123 2.14 -5.56 -9.20
CA HIS A 123 1.91 -4.18 -8.80
C HIS A 123 2.89 -3.79 -7.68
N PRO A 124 3.31 -2.53 -7.62
CA PRO A 124 4.22 -2.06 -6.59
C PRO A 124 3.77 -2.48 -5.20
N MET A 125 4.72 -2.91 -4.36
CA MET A 125 4.47 -3.22 -2.97
C MET A 125 4.83 -2.03 -2.08
N MET A 126 4.17 -1.90 -0.95
CA MET A 126 4.53 -0.96 0.12
C MET A 126 4.87 -1.76 1.38
N ILE A 127 6.09 -1.61 1.88
CA ILE A 127 6.54 -2.22 3.14
C ILE A 127 6.65 -1.12 4.18
N TRP A 128 5.76 -1.18 5.17
CA TRP A 128 5.71 -0.25 6.29
C TRP A 128 6.47 -0.84 7.45
N ILE A 129 7.45 -0.09 7.97
CA ILE A 129 8.35 -0.54 9.02
C ILE A 129 8.07 0.26 10.28
N GLU A 130 7.63 -0.42 11.33
CA GLU A 130 7.39 0.17 12.63
C GLU A 130 8.54 -0.16 13.59
N PRO A 131 9.48 0.77 13.83
CA PRO A 131 10.51 0.59 14.84
C PRO A 131 9.89 0.59 16.24
N LYS A 132 10.20 -0.42 17.03
CA LYS A 132 9.71 -0.57 18.40
C LYS A 132 10.82 -0.23 19.39
N ASP A 133 10.58 0.77 20.24
CA ASP A 133 11.56 1.27 21.21
C ASP A 133 11.05 1.37 22.65
N TRP A 134 9.98 0.69 22.96
CA TRP A 134 9.30 0.88 24.26
C TRP A 134 10.16 0.40 25.43
N PRO A 135 10.69 1.33 26.24
CA PRO A 135 11.55 0.99 27.40
C PRO A 135 10.86 0.08 28.42
N GLU A 136 9.52 0.15 28.50
CA GLU A 136 8.73 -0.63 29.45
C GLU A 136 8.63 -2.12 29.08
N GLN A 137 8.87 -2.48 27.83
CA GLN A 137 8.86 -3.88 27.38
C GLN A 137 10.24 -4.49 27.31
N ALA A 138 11.26 -3.68 27.42
CA ALA A 138 12.67 -4.07 27.31
C ALA A 138 13.26 -4.48 28.66
N ALA A 139 12.64 -5.43 29.36
CA ALA A 139 13.22 -5.95 30.60
C ALA A 139 14.60 -6.61 30.41
N ASP A 140 15.02 -6.87 29.18
CA ASP A 140 16.32 -7.43 28.80
C ASP A 140 17.13 -6.58 27.81
N ILE A 141 16.57 -5.49 27.23
CA ILE A 141 17.31 -4.58 26.37
C ILE A 141 17.90 -3.48 27.26
N THR A 142 18.92 -3.85 28.01
CA THR A 142 19.64 -2.94 28.95
C THR A 142 20.64 -2.04 28.24
N THR A 143 20.54 -1.85 26.97
CA THR A 143 21.44 -0.96 26.26
C THR A 143 20.64 0.17 25.66
N THR A 144 21.07 1.36 25.97
CA THR A 144 20.81 2.60 25.25
C THR A 144 21.28 2.45 23.79
N VAL A 145 20.59 1.62 23.01
CA VAL A 145 20.66 1.79 21.56
C VAL A 145 20.00 3.14 21.33
N GLU A 146 20.79 4.10 20.89
CA GLU A 146 20.24 5.36 20.44
C GLU A 146 19.23 5.04 19.35
N LEU A 147 18.05 5.67 19.36
CA LEU A 147 16.99 5.44 18.35
C LEU A 147 17.53 5.63 16.93
N SER A 148 18.46 6.56 16.75
CA SER A 148 19.19 6.75 15.50
C SER A 148 19.96 5.50 15.06
N GLY A 149 20.54 4.73 15.99
CA GLY A 149 21.22 3.48 15.67
C GLY A 149 20.26 2.40 15.10
N LEU A 150 19.07 2.28 15.69
CA LEU A 150 18.01 1.39 15.17
C LEU A 150 17.58 1.78 13.75
N LEU A 151 17.36 3.09 13.50
CA LEU A 151 16.95 3.59 12.18
C LEU A 151 18.05 3.37 11.15
N GLN A 152 19.31 3.58 11.49
CA GLN A 152 20.46 3.32 10.61
C GLN A 152 20.62 1.83 10.30
N GLU A 153 20.36 0.95 11.25
CA GLU A 153 20.41 -0.50 11.02
C GLU A 153 19.27 -0.97 10.09
N ILE A 154 18.07 -0.43 10.25
CA ILE A 154 16.96 -0.68 9.34
C ILE A 154 17.31 -0.26 7.91
N GLU A 155 17.85 0.95 7.71
CA GLU A 155 18.33 1.43 6.40
C GLU A 155 19.43 0.53 5.84
N SER A 156 20.36 0.06 6.70
CA SER A 156 21.45 -0.81 6.31
C SER A 156 20.96 -2.17 5.83
N GLU A 157 20.03 -2.81 6.55
CA GLU A 157 19.44 -4.08 6.13
C GLU A 157 18.62 -3.94 4.84
N ILE A 158 17.86 -2.84 4.68
CA ILE A 158 17.18 -2.57 3.41
C ILE A 158 18.19 -2.46 2.27
N ALA A 159 19.26 -1.68 2.45
CA ALA A 159 20.29 -1.50 1.43
C ALA A 159 21.06 -2.79 1.09
N GLU A 160 21.26 -3.67 2.07
CA GLU A 160 21.97 -4.95 1.90
C GLU A 160 21.10 -6.01 1.21
N PHE A 161 19.85 -6.16 1.65
CA PHE A 161 18.99 -7.27 1.24
C PHE A 161 18.00 -6.91 0.12
N TRP A 162 17.78 -5.62 -0.20
CA TRP A 162 16.86 -5.23 -1.27
C TRP A 162 17.57 -4.43 -2.38
N PRO A 163 17.53 -4.89 -3.65
CA PRO A 163 18.21 -4.19 -4.75
C PRO A 163 17.67 -2.78 -4.98
N ARG A 164 18.56 -1.78 -5.05
CA ARG A 164 18.19 -0.38 -5.25
C ARG A 164 17.34 -0.14 -6.51
N ASN A 165 17.59 -0.86 -7.58
CA ASN A 165 16.83 -0.74 -8.82
C ASN A 165 15.41 -1.30 -8.75
N LEU A 166 15.09 -2.06 -7.70
CA LEU A 166 13.74 -2.54 -7.38
C LEU A 166 13.06 -1.71 -6.28
N THR A 167 13.63 -0.57 -5.92
CA THR A 167 13.09 0.35 -4.92
C THR A 167 12.69 1.66 -5.55
N ILE A 168 11.56 2.22 -5.14
CA ILE A 168 11.15 3.60 -5.41
C ILE A 168 11.42 4.40 -4.14
N THR A 169 12.39 5.29 -4.18
CA THR A 169 12.80 6.12 -3.04
C THR A 169 12.20 7.52 -3.11
N PRO A 170 12.27 8.30 -2.01
CA PRO A 170 11.90 9.72 -2.04
C PRO A 170 12.59 10.51 -3.15
N ASP A 171 13.88 10.23 -3.43
CA ASP A 171 14.64 10.89 -4.49
C ASP A 171 14.11 10.56 -5.89
N ASP A 172 13.66 9.33 -6.13
CA ASP A 172 13.06 8.94 -7.42
C ASP A 172 11.75 9.68 -7.69
N VAL A 173 10.99 10.00 -6.63
CA VAL A 173 9.73 10.74 -6.73
C VAL A 173 9.97 12.24 -6.79
N ARG A 174 10.91 12.75 -5.98
CA ARG A 174 11.24 14.18 -5.93
C ARG A 174 11.84 14.67 -7.25
N GLY A 175 12.70 13.89 -7.90
CA GLY A 175 13.42 14.31 -9.11
C GLY A 175 14.17 15.62 -8.89
N GLU A 176 13.94 16.59 -9.77
CA GLU A 176 14.61 17.91 -9.74
C GLU A 176 13.87 18.95 -8.88
N TRP A 177 12.76 18.60 -8.24
CA TRP A 177 12.00 19.53 -7.41
C TRP A 177 12.74 19.86 -6.10
N PRO A 178 12.54 21.07 -5.54
CA PRO A 178 13.17 21.46 -4.28
C PRO A 178 12.76 20.58 -3.11
N THR A 179 11.50 20.12 -3.09
CA THR A 179 10.94 19.27 -2.05
C THR A 179 10.15 18.10 -2.63
N LEU A 180 10.06 17.02 -1.87
CA LEU A 180 9.22 15.86 -2.22
C LEU A 180 7.74 16.27 -2.33
N ASN A 181 7.28 17.13 -1.43
CA ASN A 181 5.91 17.62 -1.43
C ASN A 181 5.56 18.38 -2.71
N GLU A 182 6.44 19.29 -3.16
CA GLU A 182 6.23 20.01 -4.43
C GLU A 182 6.16 19.07 -5.63
N ALA A 183 7.03 18.07 -5.67
CA ALA A 183 7.01 17.05 -6.74
C ALA A 183 5.69 16.28 -6.78
N VAL A 184 5.25 15.77 -5.62
CA VAL A 184 4.00 14.99 -5.50
C VAL A 184 2.78 15.82 -5.92
N LEU A 185 2.72 17.10 -5.53
CA LEU A 185 1.60 17.99 -5.84
C LEU A 185 1.61 18.53 -7.28
N THR A 186 2.75 18.47 -7.98
CA THR A 186 2.90 19.06 -9.32
C THR A 186 3.00 18.02 -10.42
N ASP A 187 3.99 17.11 -10.32
CA ASP A 187 4.24 16.06 -11.32
C ASP A 187 3.53 14.76 -10.95
N GLY A 188 3.17 14.61 -9.66
CA GLY A 188 2.55 13.41 -9.10
C GLY A 188 3.54 12.25 -8.93
N TRP A 189 3.00 11.07 -8.67
CA TRP A 189 3.74 9.84 -8.48
C TRP A 189 4.22 9.24 -9.81
N PRO A 190 5.23 8.35 -9.80
CA PRO A 190 5.67 7.60 -10.98
C PRO A 190 4.52 6.83 -11.64
N LEU A 191 4.66 6.57 -12.93
CA LEU A 191 3.70 5.78 -13.67
C LEU A 191 3.60 4.35 -13.10
N LEU A 192 2.39 3.83 -13.01
CA LEU A 192 2.12 2.49 -12.48
C LEU A 192 2.88 1.41 -13.27
N GLU A 193 2.91 1.50 -14.59
CA GLU A 193 3.62 0.54 -15.45
C GLU A 193 5.15 0.58 -15.24
N GLU A 194 5.72 1.74 -14.97
CA GLU A 194 7.17 1.90 -14.70
C GLU A 194 7.53 1.48 -13.26
N SER A 195 6.53 1.31 -12.42
CA SER A 195 6.64 0.95 -11.01
C SER A 195 6.44 -0.54 -10.75
N ARG A 196 6.09 -1.33 -11.78
CA ARG A 196 5.92 -2.78 -11.63
C ARG A 196 7.20 -3.44 -11.16
N GLY A 197 7.04 -4.47 -10.31
CA GLY A 197 8.15 -5.21 -9.73
C GLY A 197 8.98 -4.45 -8.70
N LYS A 198 8.54 -3.24 -8.30
CA LYS A 198 9.25 -2.40 -7.33
C LYS A 198 8.54 -2.33 -5.98
N VAL A 199 9.29 -1.85 -4.97
CA VAL A 199 8.82 -1.63 -3.60
C VAL A 199 8.98 -0.16 -3.20
N ILE A 200 8.13 0.29 -2.29
CA ILE A 200 8.26 1.52 -1.52
C ILE A 200 8.41 1.12 -0.05
N PHE A 201 9.44 1.60 0.62
CA PHE A 201 9.60 1.48 2.05
C PHE A 201 9.06 2.72 2.75
N VAL A 202 8.34 2.53 3.86
CA VAL A 202 7.74 3.63 4.62
C VAL A 202 8.06 3.44 6.10
N LEU A 203 8.66 4.44 6.72
CA LEU A 203 8.87 4.50 8.16
C LEU A 203 7.53 4.81 8.85
N LEU A 204 6.97 3.82 9.53
CA LEU A 204 5.74 3.96 10.32
C LEU A 204 6.11 4.50 11.72
N ALA A 205 6.52 5.75 11.76
CA ALA A 205 6.87 6.43 13.00
C ALA A 205 6.45 7.90 12.95
N ARG A 206 6.23 8.48 14.13
CA ARG A 206 5.90 9.89 14.35
C ARG A 206 6.76 10.44 15.51
N GLY A 207 6.71 11.76 15.74
CA GLY A 207 7.43 12.40 16.82
C GLY A 207 8.94 12.16 16.74
N ASP A 208 9.57 11.94 17.89
CA ASP A 208 11.03 11.88 18.03
C ASP A 208 11.69 10.85 17.10
N MET A 209 11.07 9.69 16.88
CA MET A 209 11.59 8.66 15.98
C MET A 209 11.65 9.13 14.53
N ARG A 210 10.56 9.73 14.01
CA ARG A 210 10.53 10.34 12.69
C ARG A 210 11.53 11.50 12.59
N ASP A 211 11.56 12.36 13.59
CA ASP A 211 12.37 13.58 13.59
C ASP A 211 13.87 13.23 13.57
N LEU A 212 14.30 12.21 14.31
CA LEU A 212 15.67 11.67 14.24
C LEU A 212 16.01 11.15 12.83
N TYR A 213 15.09 10.45 12.19
CA TYR A 213 15.31 9.99 10.82
C TYR A 213 15.49 11.16 9.84
N LEU A 214 14.70 12.24 10.02
CA LEU A 214 14.82 13.46 9.21
C LEU A 214 16.07 14.28 9.53
N GLU A 215 16.67 14.14 10.74
CA GLU A 215 17.97 14.71 11.05
C GLU A 215 19.10 14.03 10.27
N ASP A 216 19.04 12.70 10.13
CA ASP A 216 20.01 11.93 9.33
C ASP A 216 19.79 12.12 7.82
N TYR A 217 18.54 12.30 7.38
CA TYR A 217 18.14 12.46 5.97
C TYR A 217 17.32 13.75 5.74
N PRO A 218 17.92 14.94 5.80
CA PRO A 218 17.20 16.20 5.65
C PRO A 218 16.50 16.29 4.28
N GLY A 219 15.19 16.53 4.29
CA GLY A 219 14.37 16.53 3.08
C GLY A 219 14.28 15.16 2.41
N LEU A 220 14.59 14.08 3.13
CA LEU A 220 14.69 12.70 2.65
C LEU A 220 15.73 12.52 1.52
N ASN A 221 16.77 13.37 1.48
CA ASN A 221 17.85 13.23 0.51
C ASN A 221 18.69 11.97 0.79
N GLY A 222 18.74 11.04 -0.15
CA GLY A 222 19.47 9.78 -0.04
C GLY A 222 18.79 8.72 0.83
N ALA A 223 17.62 9.00 1.40
CA ALA A 223 16.83 8.07 2.18
C ALA A 223 16.24 6.94 1.33
N LEU A 224 16.13 5.74 1.88
CA LEU A 224 15.41 4.62 1.27
C LEU A 224 13.93 4.62 1.65
N MET A 225 13.60 5.14 2.84
CA MET A 225 12.23 5.16 3.35
C MET A 225 11.57 6.53 3.20
N PHE A 226 10.29 6.51 2.85
CA PHE A 226 9.39 7.65 3.06
C PHE A 226 9.00 7.76 4.53
N THR A 227 8.54 8.94 4.97
CA THR A 227 8.11 9.17 6.34
C THR A 227 6.64 9.60 6.41
N LEU A 228 6.03 9.42 7.58
CA LEU A 228 4.74 10.03 7.93
C LEU A 228 4.98 11.47 8.40
N SER A 229 5.03 12.37 7.45
CA SER A 229 5.31 13.79 7.70
C SER A 229 4.03 14.61 7.85
N ASP A 230 4.16 15.80 8.45
CA ASP A 230 3.04 16.70 8.64
C ASP A 230 2.63 17.34 7.30
N LEU A 231 1.33 17.59 7.13
CA LEU A 231 0.81 18.23 5.93
C LEU A 231 1.45 19.60 5.71
N GLY A 232 2.00 19.81 4.52
CA GLY A 232 2.68 21.04 4.14
C GLY A 232 4.17 21.07 4.50
N SER A 233 4.72 20.02 5.13
CA SER A 233 6.18 19.87 5.25
C SER A 233 6.79 19.49 3.89
N GLY A 234 8.09 19.72 3.72
CA GLY A 234 8.79 19.41 2.47
C GLY A 234 8.83 17.91 2.14
N GLU A 235 8.68 17.05 3.14
CA GLU A 235 8.72 15.59 3.06
C GLU A 235 7.32 14.97 2.90
N ALA A 236 6.25 15.76 2.95
CA ALA A 236 4.87 15.26 2.91
C ALA A 236 4.55 14.59 1.57
N ALA A 237 4.32 13.29 1.61
CA ALA A 237 3.96 12.46 0.45
C ALA A 237 2.99 11.32 0.82
N ILE A 238 3.18 10.71 2.00
CA ILE A 238 2.43 9.55 2.47
C ILE A 238 1.83 9.85 3.85
N PHE A 239 0.57 9.44 4.04
CA PHE A 239 -0.17 9.62 5.28
C PHE A 239 -0.76 8.30 5.77
N SER A 240 -0.95 8.19 7.10
CA SER A 240 -1.66 7.08 7.73
C SER A 240 -2.73 7.64 8.67
N LEU A 241 -4.00 7.40 8.31
CA LEU A 241 -5.19 7.72 9.10
C LEU A 241 -5.97 6.43 9.30
N THR A 242 -5.93 5.88 10.51
CA THR A 242 -6.42 4.52 10.77
C THR A 242 -7.92 4.44 11.05
N ASP A 243 -8.62 5.56 11.13
CA ASP A 243 -10.08 5.60 11.32
C ASP A 243 -10.81 6.15 10.10
N PRO A 244 -11.11 5.32 9.07
CA PRO A 244 -11.78 5.79 7.86
C PRO A 244 -13.22 6.24 8.08
N ILE A 245 -13.85 5.89 9.21
CA ILE A 245 -15.18 6.37 9.57
C ILE A 245 -15.09 7.81 10.09
N GLY A 246 -14.17 8.06 11.02
CA GLY A 246 -13.97 9.38 11.62
C GLY A 246 -13.23 10.36 10.71
N ASP A 247 -12.23 9.86 9.98
CA ASP A 247 -11.30 10.66 9.17
C ASP A 247 -11.62 10.61 7.66
N GLY A 248 -12.76 10.03 7.25
CA GLY A 248 -13.08 9.78 5.84
C GLY A 248 -12.98 11.01 4.93
N GLU A 249 -13.45 12.17 5.39
CA GLU A 249 -13.36 13.44 4.64
C GLU A 249 -11.90 13.89 4.49
N GLN A 250 -11.08 13.74 5.53
CA GLN A 250 -9.66 14.08 5.50
C GLN A 250 -8.89 13.13 4.57
N ILE A 251 -9.17 11.84 4.63
CA ILE A 251 -8.59 10.84 3.71
C ILE A 251 -8.92 11.22 2.26
N ALA A 252 -10.19 11.48 1.94
CA ALA A 252 -10.62 11.85 0.61
C ALA A 252 -9.95 13.16 0.11
N GLN A 253 -9.75 14.13 0.99
CA GLN A 253 -9.04 15.36 0.65
C GLN A 253 -7.57 15.10 0.33
N LEU A 254 -6.85 14.35 1.16
CA LEU A 254 -5.45 14.00 0.93
C LEU A 254 -5.27 13.21 -0.38
N VAL A 255 -6.18 12.27 -0.66
CA VAL A 255 -6.20 11.53 -1.93
C VAL A 255 -6.41 12.47 -3.12
N THR A 256 -7.35 13.42 -3.01
CA THR A 256 -7.63 14.42 -4.04
C THR A 256 -6.44 15.33 -4.28
N ASP A 257 -5.71 15.69 -3.23
CA ASP A 257 -4.50 16.51 -3.30
C ASP A 257 -3.31 15.77 -3.91
N GLY A 258 -3.40 14.43 -4.09
CA GLY A 258 -2.38 13.62 -4.77
C GLY A 258 -1.48 12.81 -3.85
N TYR A 259 -1.69 12.87 -2.54
CA TYR A 259 -0.93 12.07 -1.56
C TYR A 259 -1.34 10.60 -1.58
N ILE A 260 -0.44 9.70 -1.14
CA ILE A 260 -0.80 8.32 -0.83
C ILE A 260 -1.29 8.23 0.61
N VAL A 261 -2.42 7.55 0.82
CA VAL A 261 -3.02 7.39 2.15
C VAL A 261 -3.23 5.92 2.47
N ARG A 262 -2.78 5.52 3.67
CA ARG A 262 -3.09 4.23 4.30
C ARG A 262 -4.20 4.41 5.31
N THR A 263 -5.09 3.42 5.40
CA THR A 263 -6.09 3.29 6.47
C THR A 263 -6.27 1.82 6.88
N ARG A 264 -7.19 1.55 7.83
CA ARG A 264 -7.47 0.19 8.32
C ARG A 264 -8.94 -0.19 8.08
N ALA A 265 -9.16 -1.44 7.66
CA ALA A 265 -10.48 -2.05 7.48
C ALA A 265 -11.09 -2.56 8.79
N ASP A 266 -10.25 -2.88 9.76
CA ASP A 266 -10.61 -3.41 11.08
C ASP A 266 -9.66 -2.88 12.16
N SER A 267 -10.10 -2.95 13.43
CA SER A 267 -9.33 -2.51 14.58
C SER A 267 -9.85 -3.14 15.86
N GLY A 268 -8.98 -3.79 16.63
CA GLY A 268 -9.31 -4.34 17.94
C GLY A 268 -10.19 -5.59 17.93
N GLY A 269 -10.56 -6.13 16.76
CA GLY A 269 -11.31 -7.37 16.62
C GLY A 269 -12.85 -7.24 16.73
N GLU A 270 -13.38 -6.02 16.80
CA GLU A 270 -14.86 -5.81 16.89
C GLU A 270 -15.53 -6.09 15.53
N GLU A 271 -14.93 -5.67 14.43
CA GLU A 271 -15.44 -5.87 13.08
C GLU A 271 -15.58 -7.37 12.74
N PRO A 272 -14.55 -8.23 12.94
CA PRO A 272 -14.68 -9.66 12.66
C PRO A 272 -15.68 -10.36 13.57
N ASP A 273 -15.80 -9.98 14.85
CA ASP A 273 -16.76 -10.59 15.77
C ASP A 273 -18.22 -10.32 15.38
N ASN A 274 -18.47 -9.20 14.70
CA ASN A 274 -19.80 -8.78 14.25
C ASN A 274 -20.04 -8.98 12.75
N ASN A 275 -19.06 -9.49 12.01
CA ASN A 275 -19.06 -9.54 10.55
C ASN A 275 -19.40 -8.16 9.95
N ASP A 276 -18.75 -7.11 10.49
CA ASP A 276 -19.01 -5.71 10.15
C ASP A 276 -17.98 -5.18 9.14
N THR A 277 -18.44 -4.78 7.97
CA THR A 277 -17.60 -4.24 6.88
C THR A 277 -17.72 -2.71 6.70
N VAL A 278 -18.44 -2.02 7.59
CA VAL A 278 -18.69 -0.57 7.46
C VAL A 278 -17.38 0.23 7.43
N ARG A 279 -16.39 -0.16 8.23
CA ARG A 279 -15.08 0.48 8.25
C ARG A 279 -14.32 0.27 6.93
N PHE A 280 -14.36 -0.94 6.37
CA PHE A 280 -13.78 -1.24 5.05
C PHE A 280 -14.49 -0.47 3.93
N GLU A 281 -15.83 -0.42 3.94
CA GLU A 281 -16.61 0.33 2.96
C GLU A 281 -16.29 1.82 3.01
N ALA A 282 -16.13 2.39 4.22
CA ALA A 282 -15.70 3.77 4.41
C ALA A 282 -14.28 4.02 3.86
N ALA A 283 -13.35 3.08 4.08
CA ALA A 283 -11.99 3.14 3.54
C ALA A 283 -11.98 3.16 2.00
N LEU A 284 -12.77 2.28 1.37
CA LEU A 284 -12.92 2.25 -0.09
C LEU A 284 -13.53 3.55 -0.62
N ALA A 285 -14.60 4.02 0.02
CA ALA A 285 -15.31 5.23 -0.40
C ALA A 285 -14.46 6.50 -0.28
N ALA A 286 -13.60 6.57 0.74
CA ALA A 286 -12.65 7.67 0.94
C ALA A 286 -11.47 7.62 -0.06
N GLY A 287 -11.31 6.54 -0.81
CA GLY A 287 -10.27 6.40 -1.82
C GLY A 287 -8.88 6.08 -1.25
N ALA A 288 -8.77 5.60 -0.01
CA ALA A 288 -7.47 5.23 0.57
C ALA A 288 -6.72 4.23 -0.32
N HIS A 289 -5.42 4.44 -0.50
CA HIS A 289 -4.59 3.69 -1.45
C HIS A 289 -4.19 2.32 -0.91
N THR A 290 -3.93 2.21 0.40
CA THR A 290 -3.67 0.95 1.08
C THR A 290 -4.64 0.78 2.23
N ILE A 291 -5.34 -0.35 2.25
CA ILE A 291 -6.35 -0.68 3.27
C ILE A 291 -5.90 -1.95 3.96
N SER A 292 -5.34 -1.80 5.15
CA SER A 292 -4.81 -2.92 5.92
C SER A 292 -5.87 -3.59 6.79
N THR A 293 -5.76 -4.92 6.90
CA THR A 293 -6.66 -5.77 7.68
C THR A 293 -5.87 -6.83 8.44
N ASP A 294 -6.46 -7.35 9.51
CA ASP A 294 -5.98 -8.55 10.20
C ASP A 294 -6.55 -9.84 9.55
N TYR A 295 -7.48 -9.71 8.59
CA TYR A 295 -8.22 -10.80 7.95
C TYR A 295 -8.22 -10.67 6.42
N PRO A 296 -7.08 -10.86 5.74
CA PRO A 296 -6.97 -10.66 4.28
C PRO A 296 -7.55 -11.81 3.46
N GLY A 297 -8.11 -12.82 4.09
CA GLY A 297 -8.71 -13.99 3.42
C GLY A 297 -9.59 -14.81 4.35
N PRO A 298 -10.30 -15.81 3.80
CA PRO A 298 -11.20 -16.65 4.57
C PRO A 298 -10.47 -17.40 5.67
N VAL A 299 -11.04 -17.38 6.89
CA VAL A 299 -10.60 -18.16 8.06
C VAL A 299 -11.67 -19.18 8.41
N GLU A 300 -11.28 -20.43 8.68
CA GLU A 300 -12.24 -21.50 9.03
C GLU A 300 -13.06 -21.12 10.29
N GLY A 301 -14.37 -21.16 10.16
CA GLY A 301 -15.31 -20.84 11.25
C GLY A 301 -15.60 -19.35 11.44
N MET A 302 -15.10 -18.49 10.57
CA MET A 302 -15.35 -17.04 10.56
C MET A 302 -15.97 -16.62 9.22
N ASP A 303 -16.99 -15.77 9.27
CA ASP A 303 -17.63 -15.22 8.06
C ASP A 303 -17.02 -13.87 7.62
N TYR A 304 -16.17 -13.28 8.47
CA TYR A 304 -15.50 -12.01 8.20
C TYR A 304 -14.15 -12.22 7.53
N TRP A 305 -13.93 -11.54 6.44
CA TRP A 305 -12.65 -11.33 5.77
C TRP A 305 -12.75 -10.16 4.80
N ILE A 306 -11.63 -9.55 4.46
CA ILE A 306 -11.55 -8.38 3.58
C ILE A 306 -10.85 -8.77 2.29
N ALA A 307 -11.39 -8.29 1.17
CA ALA A 307 -10.69 -8.27 -0.11
C ALA A 307 -11.12 -7.05 -0.91
N VAL A 308 -10.16 -6.37 -1.51
CA VAL A 308 -10.45 -5.25 -2.40
C VAL A 308 -11.23 -5.76 -3.62
N PRO A 309 -12.41 -5.18 -3.93
CA PRO A 309 -13.25 -5.64 -5.04
C PRO A 309 -12.50 -5.69 -6.38
N ASN A 310 -12.72 -6.75 -7.14
CA ASN A 310 -12.04 -7.07 -8.39
C ASN A 310 -10.54 -7.38 -8.27
N GLY A 311 -10.01 -7.46 -7.07
CA GLY A 311 -8.71 -8.05 -6.83
C GLY A 311 -8.73 -9.55 -7.14
N THR A 312 -7.72 -10.08 -7.82
CA THR A 312 -7.55 -11.52 -8.03
C THR A 312 -6.16 -11.94 -7.60
N PRO A 313 -6.02 -13.01 -6.80
CA PRO A 313 -4.70 -13.53 -6.47
C PRO A 313 -4.08 -14.15 -7.73
N SER A 314 -3.12 -13.47 -8.34
CA SER A 314 -2.27 -14.00 -9.40
C SER A 314 -0.99 -13.17 -9.53
N PRO A 315 0.09 -13.67 -10.15
CA PRO A 315 1.31 -12.91 -10.38
C PRO A 315 1.11 -11.62 -11.19
N VAL A 316 0.07 -11.55 -12.00
CA VAL A 316 -0.35 -10.34 -12.75
C VAL A 316 -1.63 -9.76 -12.17
N SER A 317 -1.97 -10.07 -10.95
CA SER A 317 -3.31 -9.82 -10.47
C SER A 317 -3.48 -8.43 -9.89
N TYR A 318 -4.63 -8.01 -10.04
CA TYR A 318 -5.18 -6.74 -9.73
C TYR A 318 -5.83 -6.80 -8.35
N THR A 319 -5.06 -6.55 -7.31
CA THR A 319 -5.59 -6.35 -5.96
C THR A 319 -5.98 -4.89 -5.73
N HIS A 320 -6.39 -4.21 -6.79
CA HIS A 320 -6.66 -2.79 -6.74
C HIS A 320 -7.92 -2.44 -7.53
N LEU A 321 -8.60 -1.43 -7.04
CA LEU A 321 -9.53 -0.64 -7.84
C LEU A 321 -8.79 0.57 -8.37
N THR A 322 -8.97 0.90 -9.64
CA THR A 322 -8.64 2.26 -10.07
C THR A 322 -9.55 3.19 -9.31
N LEU A 323 -8.97 4.17 -8.64
CA LEU A 323 -9.76 5.25 -8.07
C LEU A 323 -10.67 5.81 -9.14
N PRO A 324 -11.94 6.07 -8.86
CA PRO A 324 -12.78 6.74 -9.82
C PRO A 324 -12.05 8.02 -10.21
N THR A 325 -11.69 8.12 -11.47
CA THR A 325 -11.23 9.39 -12.02
C THR A 325 -12.31 10.37 -11.67
N ILE A 326 -12.04 11.27 -10.75
CA ILE A 326 -12.94 12.39 -10.48
C ILE A 326 -12.93 13.14 -11.79
N LEU A 327 -13.97 12.93 -12.60
CA LEU A 327 -14.27 13.77 -13.73
C LEU A 327 -14.49 15.15 -13.12
N LEU A 328 -13.44 15.94 -13.10
CA LEU A 328 -13.55 17.38 -12.93
C LEU A 328 -14.34 17.86 -14.13
N VAL A 329 -15.61 18.16 -13.89
CA VAL A 329 -16.47 18.87 -14.82
C VAL A 329 -16.15 20.37 -14.76
#